data_6a5a07da1f9edca9e8ea88aede94fb9c
#
_entry.id   6a5a07da1f9edca9e8ea88aede94fb9c
#
_cell.length_a   1.000
_cell.length_b   1.000
_cell.length_c   1.000
_cell.angle_alpha   90.00
_cell.angle_beta   90.00
_cell.angle_gamma   90.00
#
_symmetry.space_group_name_H-M   'P 1'
#
loop_
_entity.id
_entity.type
_entity.pdbx_description
1 polymer ?
#
loop_
_entity_poly.entity_id
_entity_poly.type
_entity_poly.pdbx_seq_one_letter_code
_entity_poly.pdbx_strand_id
1 'polypeptide(L)'
;MPALDNDDLRRGKPSCHIAFNEAIAILTGDALLNLSHQIVLSLPQEKVSATLTVKIASVLAASIGTSGMIGGQAMEFDSQKKKTTTQKLLKLYELKTGVLLAAGCEMALIAAEADNDTIHCFKAFAYHLGLSFQILDDILDIESSTEAMGKPQNSDIDSNKTTLIKHLGLDKGKEMLVYHQQQVKLITQSSMFQSQTLTQLIEYMMKRKF
;
A
#
# COMPACT_ATOMS: atom_id res chain seq x y z
N MET A 1 9.38 7.43 -12.20
CA MET A 1 10.68 6.83 -12.62
C MET A 1 10.50 6.23 -14.00
N PRO A 2 11.39 6.54 -15.00
CA PRO A 2 11.25 6.00 -16.36
C PRO A 2 11.20 4.47 -16.44
N ALA A 3 11.95 3.78 -15.58
CA ALA A 3 11.94 2.32 -15.53
C ALA A 3 10.69 1.70 -14.85
N LEU A 4 9.81 2.50 -14.27
CA LEU A 4 8.59 2.07 -13.59
C LEU A 4 7.37 2.68 -14.30
N ASP A 5 6.62 3.55 -13.63
CA ASP A 5 5.38 4.14 -14.16
C ASP A 5 5.63 5.30 -15.12
N ASN A 6 6.82 5.90 -15.11
CA ASN A 6 7.23 7.07 -15.92
C ASN A 6 6.29 8.28 -15.83
N ASP A 7 5.58 8.43 -14.71
CA ASP A 7 4.68 9.56 -14.50
C ASP A 7 5.45 10.87 -14.34
N ASP A 8 5.07 11.88 -15.09
CA ASP A 8 5.69 13.22 -15.04
C ASP A 8 5.26 14.00 -13.80
N LEU A 9 4.05 13.76 -13.31
CA LEU A 9 3.45 14.45 -12.18
C LEU A 9 3.16 13.50 -11.02
N ARG A 10 3.33 14.00 -9.79
CA ARG A 10 2.90 13.34 -8.57
C ARG A 10 2.28 14.37 -7.62
N ARG A 11 1.00 14.21 -7.29
CA ARG A 11 0.25 15.17 -6.44
C ARG A 11 0.33 16.62 -6.98
N GLY A 12 0.15 16.78 -8.27
CA GLY A 12 0.21 18.07 -8.97
C GLY A 12 1.59 18.72 -9.08
N LYS A 13 2.66 18.02 -8.68
CA LYS A 13 4.06 18.49 -8.78
C LYS A 13 4.87 17.59 -9.70
N PRO A 14 5.92 18.10 -10.37
CA PRO A 14 6.85 17.26 -11.12
C PRO A 14 7.40 16.12 -10.26
N SER A 15 7.43 14.92 -10.82
CA SER A 15 8.05 13.77 -10.16
C SER A 15 9.56 13.96 -10.04
N CYS A 16 10.22 13.22 -9.15
CA CYS A 16 11.63 13.44 -8.81
C CYS A 16 12.56 13.38 -10.04
N HIS A 17 12.33 12.44 -10.98
CA HIS A 17 13.16 12.32 -12.19
C HIS A 17 12.93 13.45 -13.19
N ILE A 18 11.76 14.09 -13.17
CA ILE A 18 11.47 15.28 -13.99
C ILE A 18 12.04 16.53 -13.34
N ALA A 19 11.87 16.69 -12.01
CA ALA A 19 12.34 17.87 -11.29
C ALA A 19 13.88 17.97 -11.22
N PHE A 20 14.56 16.83 -11.17
CA PHE A 20 16.02 16.77 -11.02
C PHE A 20 16.67 15.97 -12.16
N ASN A 21 16.69 14.66 -12.10
CA ASN A 21 17.06 13.70 -13.14
C ASN A 21 16.85 12.26 -12.61
N GLU A 22 17.04 11.26 -13.49
CA GLU A 22 16.85 9.86 -13.14
C GLU A 22 17.85 9.36 -12.09
N ALA A 23 19.13 9.75 -12.19
CA ALA A 23 20.15 9.33 -11.23
C ALA A 23 19.83 9.82 -9.80
N ILE A 24 19.42 11.08 -9.65
CA ILE A 24 19.00 11.62 -8.35
C ILE A 24 17.73 10.95 -7.85
N ALA A 25 16.80 10.61 -8.72
CA ALA A 25 15.58 9.92 -8.32
C ALA A 25 15.86 8.49 -7.79
N ILE A 26 16.80 7.74 -8.40
CA ILE A 26 17.25 6.44 -7.91
C ILE A 26 17.90 6.59 -6.54
N LEU A 27 18.91 7.46 -6.43
CA LEU A 27 19.61 7.71 -5.16
C LEU A 27 18.69 8.20 -4.05
N THR A 28 17.66 8.98 -4.37
CA THR A 28 16.65 9.41 -3.41
C THR A 28 15.84 8.23 -2.90
N GLY A 29 15.45 7.31 -3.77
CA GLY A 29 14.77 6.07 -3.38
C GLY A 29 15.61 5.22 -2.44
N ASP A 30 16.89 5.00 -2.79
CA ASP A 30 17.85 4.24 -1.98
C ASP A 30 18.08 4.89 -0.62
N ALA A 31 18.24 6.22 -0.60
CA ALA A 31 18.42 6.99 0.63
C ALA A 31 17.20 6.91 1.55
N LEU A 32 15.98 7.04 1.01
CA LEU A 32 14.74 6.94 1.79
C LEU A 32 14.55 5.52 2.36
N LEU A 33 14.87 4.49 1.57
CA LEU A 33 14.80 3.11 2.00
C LEU A 33 15.79 2.86 3.16
N ASN A 34 17.04 3.31 3.02
CA ASN A 34 18.05 3.19 4.07
C ASN A 34 17.67 4.01 5.33
N LEU A 35 17.15 5.23 5.14
CA LEU A 35 16.71 6.09 6.23
C LEU A 35 15.58 5.43 7.06
N SER A 36 14.66 4.71 6.43
CA SER A 36 13.60 4.00 7.14
C SER A 36 14.15 2.97 8.13
N HIS A 37 15.18 2.22 7.73
CA HIS A 37 15.87 1.27 8.61
C HIS A 37 16.67 1.99 9.71
N GLN A 38 17.37 3.08 9.36
CA GLN A 38 18.12 3.88 10.33
C GLN A 38 17.21 4.43 11.43
N ILE A 39 16.01 4.94 11.08
CA ILE A 39 15.04 5.44 12.06
C ILE A 39 14.63 4.34 13.03
N VAL A 40 14.26 3.15 12.52
CA VAL A 40 13.86 2.03 13.36
C VAL A 40 15.01 1.58 14.28
N LEU A 41 16.22 1.46 13.75
CA LEU A 41 17.39 1.03 14.52
C LEU A 41 17.86 2.08 15.53
N SER A 42 17.44 3.33 15.38
CA SER A 42 17.74 4.44 16.29
C SER A 42 16.68 4.67 17.36
N LEU A 43 15.69 3.76 17.50
CA LEU A 43 14.68 3.89 18.55
C LEU A 43 15.32 3.94 19.94
N PRO A 44 14.85 4.85 20.82
CA PRO A 44 15.43 5.03 22.15
C PRO A 44 15.22 3.77 23.01
N GLN A 45 16.34 3.17 23.47
CA GLN A 45 16.35 1.88 24.16
C GLN A 45 15.64 1.91 25.54
N GLU A 46 15.49 3.09 26.13
CA GLU A 46 14.69 3.32 27.34
C GLU A 46 13.19 3.20 27.11
N LYS A 47 12.72 3.28 25.85
CA LYS A 47 11.31 3.16 25.46
C LYS A 47 10.99 1.87 24.72
N VAL A 48 11.92 1.43 23.88
CA VAL A 48 11.76 0.21 23.06
C VAL A 48 13.02 -0.62 23.21
N SER A 49 12.90 -1.79 23.83
CA SER A 49 14.05 -2.67 24.06
C SER A 49 14.74 -3.09 22.75
N ALA A 50 16.03 -3.45 22.82
CA ALA A 50 16.77 -3.95 21.67
C ALA A 50 16.06 -5.15 20.99
N THR A 51 15.45 -6.04 21.76
CA THR A 51 14.70 -7.18 21.25
C THR A 51 13.48 -6.73 20.43
N LEU A 52 12.72 -5.74 20.91
CA LEU A 52 11.58 -5.19 20.18
C LEU A 52 12.03 -4.41 18.94
N THR A 53 13.13 -3.65 19.04
CA THR A 53 13.75 -2.94 17.90
C THR A 53 14.09 -3.93 16.77
N VAL A 54 14.71 -5.07 17.08
CA VAL A 54 15.03 -6.12 16.11
C VAL A 54 13.76 -6.70 15.48
N LYS A 55 12.71 -6.98 16.26
CA LYS A 55 11.43 -7.44 15.73
C LYS A 55 10.81 -6.43 14.77
N ILE A 56 10.76 -5.16 15.16
CA ILE A 56 10.23 -4.06 14.33
C ILE A 56 11.03 -3.93 13.03
N ALA A 57 12.37 -3.94 13.11
CA ALA A 57 13.24 -3.90 11.93
C ALA A 57 13.02 -5.09 10.99
N SER A 58 12.80 -6.29 11.54
CA SER A 58 12.51 -7.50 10.76
C SER A 58 11.17 -7.39 10.01
N VAL A 59 10.13 -6.86 10.65
CA VAL A 59 8.83 -6.60 10.01
C VAL A 59 8.99 -5.59 8.87
N LEU A 60 9.69 -4.49 9.10
CA LEU A 60 9.95 -3.48 8.07
C LEU A 60 10.71 -4.08 6.89
N ALA A 61 11.82 -4.77 7.13
CA ALA A 61 12.65 -5.36 6.09
C ALA A 61 11.89 -6.40 5.25
N ALA A 62 11.12 -7.29 5.88
CA ALA A 62 10.28 -8.27 5.17
C ALA A 62 9.20 -7.60 4.32
N SER A 63 8.56 -6.55 4.84
CA SER A 63 7.46 -5.86 4.17
C SER A 63 7.91 -5.02 2.97
N ILE A 64 9.12 -4.50 2.99
CA ILE A 64 9.71 -3.78 1.86
C ILE A 64 10.33 -4.76 0.86
N GLY A 65 10.88 -5.87 1.32
CA GLY A 65 11.72 -6.80 0.57
C GLY A 65 11.01 -7.58 -0.54
N THR A 66 11.69 -8.67 -0.97
CA THR A 66 11.22 -9.54 -2.06
C THR A 66 9.95 -10.31 -1.72
N SER A 67 9.67 -10.54 -0.45
CA SER A 67 8.41 -11.12 0.05
C SER A 67 7.32 -10.08 0.35
N GLY A 68 7.58 -8.80 0.07
CA GLY A 68 6.69 -7.67 0.30
C GLY A 68 6.59 -6.75 -0.92
N MET A 69 6.71 -5.45 -0.70
CA MET A 69 6.44 -4.40 -1.70
C MET A 69 7.29 -4.54 -2.96
N ILE A 70 8.59 -4.80 -2.85
CA ILE A 70 9.49 -4.99 -4.02
C ILE A 70 9.06 -6.22 -4.82
N GLY A 71 8.73 -7.33 -4.15
CA GLY A 71 8.19 -8.52 -4.81
C GLY A 71 6.86 -8.26 -5.51
N GLY A 72 5.96 -7.49 -4.89
CA GLY A 72 4.70 -7.06 -5.49
C GLY A 72 4.93 -6.22 -6.75
N GLN A 73 5.88 -5.28 -6.73
CA GLN A 73 6.23 -4.49 -7.91
C GLN A 73 6.83 -5.36 -9.03
N ALA A 74 7.68 -6.34 -8.69
CA ALA A 74 8.22 -7.28 -9.68
C ALA A 74 7.13 -8.16 -10.31
N MET A 75 6.14 -8.61 -9.51
CA MET A 75 4.98 -9.35 -10.02
C MET A 75 4.14 -8.52 -10.98
N GLU A 76 4.02 -7.20 -10.79
CA GLU A 76 3.30 -6.30 -11.71
C GLU A 76 3.93 -6.34 -13.10
N PHE A 77 5.25 -6.22 -13.21
CA PHE A 77 5.96 -6.32 -14.49
C PHE A 77 5.81 -7.70 -15.17
N ASP A 78 5.82 -8.78 -14.40
CA ASP A 78 5.60 -10.12 -14.95
C ASP A 78 4.17 -10.31 -15.43
N SER A 79 3.18 -9.72 -14.75
CA SER A 79 1.76 -9.78 -15.10
C SER A 79 1.41 -9.04 -16.41
N GLN A 80 2.18 -8.04 -16.78
CA GLN A 80 2.02 -7.32 -18.06
C GLN A 80 2.40 -8.19 -19.27
N LYS A 81 3.26 -9.17 -19.07
CA LYS A 81 3.80 -10.05 -20.13
C LYS A 81 3.08 -11.38 -20.26
N LYS A 82 2.29 -11.79 -19.27
CA LYS A 82 1.68 -13.12 -19.18
C LYS A 82 0.19 -13.01 -18.81
N LYS A 83 -0.59 -14.01 -19.27
CA LYS A 83 -1.97 -14.16 -18.76
C LYS A 83 -1.93 -14.32 -17.23
N THR A 84 -2.69 -13.50 -16.54
CA THR A 84 -2.78 -13.50 -15.09
C THR A 84 -4.15 -14.05 -14.62
N THR A 85 -4.28 -14.33 -13.34
CA THR A 85 -5.52 -14.76 -12.70
C THR A 85 -5.93 -13.75 -11.65
N THR A 86 -7.22 -13.71 -11.30
CA THR A 86 -7.74 -12.89 -10.19
C THR A 86 -6.92 -13.09 -8.92
N GLN A 87 -6.60 -14.35 -8.57
CA GLN A 87 -5.83 -14.65 -7.37
C GLN A 87 -4.41 -14.06 -7.41
N LYS A 88 -3.75 -14.08 -8.56
CA LYS A 88 -2.43 -13.46 -8.72
C LYS A 88 -2.50 -11.94 -8.61
N LEU A 89 -3.55 -11.30 -9.15
CA LEU A 89 -3.76 -9.86 -9.02
C LEU A 89 -4.06 -9.46 -7.57
N LEU A 90 -4.87 -10.21 -6.85
CA LEU A 90 -5.10 -9.97 -5.43
C LEU A 90 -3.81 -10.10 -4.61
N LYS A 91 -2.99 -11.12 -4.91
CA LYS A 91 -1.68 -11.28 -4.26
C LYS A 91 -0.72 -10.13 -4.59
N LEU A 92 -0.74 -9.64 -5.82
CA LEU A 92 0.02 -8.46 -6.22
C LEU A 92 -0.39 -7.23 -5.40
N TYR A 93 -1.71 -6.95 -5.27
CA TYR A 93 -2.21 -5.82 -4.49
C TYR A 93 -1.89 -5.95 -3.00
N GLU A 94 -2.02 -7.16 -2.46
CA GLU A 94 -1.58 -7.45 -1.10
C GLU A 94 -0.11 -7.08 -0.89
N LEU A 95 0.78 -7.58 -1.74
CA LEU A 95 2.23 -7.37 -1.61
C LEU A 95 2.63 -5.92 -1.89
N LYS A 96 2.15 -5.34 -3.01
CA LYS A 96 2.54 -3.99 -3.43
C LYS A 96 2.05 -2.89 -2.47
N THR A 97 0.88 -3.07 -1.87
CA THR A 97 0.21 -2.04 -1.07
C THR A 97 -0.16 -2.52 0.34
N GLY A 98 -0.83 -3.66 0.45
CA GLY A 98 -1.39 -4.15 1.71
C GLY A 98 -0.34 -4.48 2.77
N VAL A 99 0.74 -5.12 2.37
CA VAL A 99 1.81 -5.56 3.31
C VAL A 99 2.46 -4.40 4.03
N LEU A 100 2.68 -3.26 3.38
CA LEU A 100 3.29 -2.09 4.04
C LEU A 100 2.32 -1.40 5.01
N LEU A 101 1.02 -1.37 4.70
CA LEU A 101 -0.01 -0.91 5.63
C LEU A 101 -0.08 -1.83 6.86
N ALA A 102 -0.07 -3.13 6.65
CA ALA A 102 -0.04 -4.11 7.73
C ALA A 102 1.21 -4.00 8.60
N ALA A 103 2.37 -3.75 7.98
CA ALA A 103 3.64 -3.56 8.69
C ALA A 103 3.59 -2.34 9.62
N GLY A 104 2.99 -1.23 9.17
CA GLY A 104 2.82 -0.05 10.03
C GLY A 104 2.04 -0.36 11.31
N CYS A 105 0.92 -1.10 11.17
CA CYS A 105 0.15 -1.56 12.33
C CYS A 105 0.95 -2.55 13.20
N GLU A 106 1.56 -3.55 12.59
CA GLU A 106 2.32 -4.59 13.31
C GLU A 106 3.51 -4.00 14.08
N MET A 107 4.28 -3.10 13.48
CA MET A 107 5.39 -2.42 14.14
C MET A 107 4.94 -1.61 15.37
N ALA A 108 3.82 -0.86 15.24
CA ALA A 108 3.27 -0.09 16.35
C ALA A 108 2.79 -0.99 17.48
N LEU A 109 2.13 -2.10 17.16
CA LEU A 109 1.64 -3.06 18.14
C LEU A 109 2.79 -3.82 18.83
N ILE A 110 3.86 -4.17 18.11
CA ILE A 110 5.08 -4.74 18.71
C ILE A 110 5.71 -3.75 19.69
N ALA A 111 5.81 -2.45 19.31
CA ALA A 111 6.34 -1.42 20.21
C ALA A 111 5.47 -1.20 21.45
N ALA A 112 4.15 -1.42 21.34
CA ALA A 112 3.20 -1.36 22.44
C ALA A 112 3.10 -2.69 23.24
N GLU A 113 3.89 -3.70 22.88
CA GLU A 113 3.86 -5.04 23.49
C GLU A 113 2.45 -5.67 23.51
N ALA A 114 1.68 -5.46 22.43
CA ALA A 114 0.35 -6.02 22.29
C ALA A 114 0.38 -7.56 22.16
N ASP A 115 -0.71 -8.20 22.55
CA ASP A 115 -0.86 -9.65 22.42
C ASP A 115 -1.00 -10.07 20.93
N ASN A 116 -0.77 -11.37 20.68
CA ASN A 116 -0.81 -11.92 19.33
C ASN A 116 -2.20 -11.83 18.67
N ASP A 117 -3.28 -11.92 19.43
CA ASP A 117 -4.64 -11.87 18.89
C ASP A 117 -4.94 -10.46 18.38
N THR A 118 -4.51 -9.42 19.13
CA THR A 118 -4.57 -8.04 18.69
C THR A 118 -3.75 -7.83 17.41
N ILE A 119 -2.51 -8.34 17.33
CA ILE A 119 -1.67 -8.25 16.13
C ILE A 119 -2.36 -8.93 14.94
N HIS A 120 -2.90 -10.14 15.10
CA HIS A 120 -3.60 -10.83 14.02
C HIS A 120 -4.85 -10.08 13.54
N CYS A 121 -5.62 -9.52 14.46
CA CYS A 121 -6.80 -8.73 14.14
C CYS A 121 -6.46 -7.49 13.29
N PHE A 122 -5.41 -6.76 13.67
CA PHE A 122 -4.94 -5.60 12.91
C PHE A 122 -4.31 -5.97 11.55
N LYS A 123 -3.67 -7.14 11.44
CA LYS A 123 -3.19 -7.65 10.13
C LYS A 123 -4.34 -7.97 9.18
N ALA A 124 -5.40 -8.61 9.67
CA ALA A 124 -6.61 -8.86 8.88
C ALA A 124 -7.28 -7.55 8.45
N PHE A 125 -7.40 -6.58 9.37
CA PHE A 125 -7.88 -5.23 9.07
C PHE A 125 -7.05 -4.56 7.95
N ALA A 126 -5.72 -4.54 8.10
CA ALA A 126 -4.83 -3.90 7.13
C ALA A 126 -4.84 -4.58 5.75
N TYR A 127 -5.00 -5.92 5.70
CA TYR A 127 -5.20 -6.67 4.47
C TYR A 127 -6.43 -6.18 3.71
N HIS A 128 -7.60 -6.14 4.36
CA HIS A 128 -8.82 -5.69 3.71
C HIS A 128 -8.79 -4.21 3.35
N LEU A 129 -8.21 -3.37 4.19
CA LEU A 129 -8.04 -1.94 3.91
C LEU A 129 -7.12 -1.70 2.70
N GLY A 130 -6.01 -2.43 2.62
CA GLY A 130 -5.05 -2.34 1.52
C GLY A 130 -5.66 -2.76 0.18
N LEU A 131 -6.43 -3.85 0.16
CA LEU A 131 -7.16 -4.28 -1.03
C LEU A 131 -8.26 -3.27 -1.43
N SER A 132 -9.03 -2.77 -0.45
CA SER A 132 -10.02 -1.71 -0.71
C SER A 132 -9.38 -0.48 -1.32
N PHE A 133 -8.22 -0.08 -0.80
CA PHE A 133 -7.48 1.08 -1.29
C PHE A 133 -7.06 0.91 -2.75
N GLN A 134 -6.47 -0.24 -3.11
CA GLN A 134 -5.99 -0.49 -4.46
C GLN A 134 -7.12 -0.69 -5.47
N ILE A 135 -8.19 -1.40 -5.09
CA ILE A 135 -9.36 -1.57 -5.95
C ILE A 135 -10.05 -0.22 -6.21
N LEU A 136 -10.14 0.63 -5.19
CA LEU A 136 -10.68 1.99 -5.34
C LEU A 136 -9.80 2.84 -6.27
N ASP A 137 -8.47 2.73 -6.15
CA ASP A 137 -7.53 3.41 -7.07
C ASP A 137 -7.80 3.04 -8.53
N ASP A 138 -7.93 1.75 -8.82
CA ASP A 138 -8.20 1.27 -10.17
C ASP A 138 -9.56 1.76 -10.72
N ILE A 139 -10.59 1.80 -9.85
CA ILE A 139 -11.91 2.33 -10.21
C ILE A 139 -11.81 3.83 -10.54
N LEU A 140 -11.12 4.58 -9.69
CA LEU A 140 -10.97 6.02 -9.85
C LEU A 140 -10.12 6.38 -11.08
N ASP A 141 -9.14 5.56 -11.44
CA ASP A 141 -8.35 5.75 -12.67
C ASP A 141 -9.23 5.69 -13.95
N ILE A 142 -10.34 4.96 -13.89
CA ILE A 142 -11.30 4.84 -15.00
C ILE A 142 -12.39 5.93 -14.94
N GLU A 143 -12.92 6.23 -13.73
CA GLU A 143 -14.11 7.07 -13.57
C GLU A 143 -13.80 8.55 -13.34
N SER A 144 -12.58 8.91 -12.88
CA SER A 144 -12.24 10.28 -12.53
C SER A 144 -11.62 11.05 -13.71
N SER A 145 -11.83 12.37 -13.74
CA SER A 145 -11.16 13.23 -14.72
C SER A 145 -9.69 13.47 -14.38
N THR A 146 -8.88 13.78 -15.39
CA THR A 146 -7.46 14.14 -15.22
C THR A 146 -7.25 15.28 -14.22
N GLU A 147 -8.14 16.25 -14.21
CA GLU A 147 -8.08 17.42 -13.29
C GLU A 147 -8.26 17.00 -11.82
N ALA A 148 -9.13 16.03 -11.55
CA ALA A 148 -9.39 15.55 -10.20
C ALA A 148 -8.25 14.67 -9.66
N MET A 149 -7.58 13.89 -10.52
CA MET A 149 -6.53 12.95 -10.11
C MET A 149 -5.14 13.56 -9.96
N GLY A 150 -4.88 14.70 -10.61
CA GLY A 150 -3.52 15.26 -10.69
C GLY A 150 -2.51 14.39 -11.46
N LYS A 151 -3.01 13.40 -12.22
CA LYS A 151 -2.30 12.56 -13.21
C LYS A 151 -3.20 12.32 -14.41
N PRO A 152 -2.68 11.93 -15.59
CA PRO A 152 -3.51 11.60 -16.75
C PRO A 152 -4.53 10.51 -16.43
N GLN A 153 -5.78 10.70 -16.86
CA GLN A 153 -6.82 9.68 -16.80
C GLN A 153 -6.41 8.47 -17.66
N ASN A 154 -6.79 7.26 -17.23
CA ASN A 154 -6.40 6.02 -17.91
C ASN A 154 -4.88 5.78 -17.97
N SER A 155 -4.10 6.36 -17.05
CA SER A 155 -2.65 6.17 -17.02
C SER A 155 -2.25 4.69 -16.93
N ASP A 156 -3.04 3.86 -16.25
CA ASP A 156 -2.85 2.41 -16.17
C ASP A 156 -3.22 1.69 -17.48
N ILE A 157 -4.13 2.25 -18.28
CA ILE A 157 -4.45 1.72 -19.63
C ILE A 157 -3.29 2.03 -20.58
N ASP A 158 -2.82 3.25 -20.58
CA ASP A 158 -1.73 3.71 -21.45
C ASP A 158 -0.40 3.01 -21.12
N SER A 159 -0.16 2.71 -19.85
CA SER A 159 1.01 1.95 -19.38
C SER A 159 0.89 0.42 -19.55
N ASN A 160 -0.18 -0.07 -20.18
CA ASN A 160 -0.46 -1.51 -20.41
C ASN A 160 -0.49 -2.35 -19.12
N LYS A 161 -0.78 -1.73 -17.97
CA LYS A 161 -0.92 -2.44 -16.69
C LYS A 161 -2.14 -3.37 -16.71
N THR A 162 -1.97 -4.54 -16.13
CA THR A 162 -3.07 -5.48 -15.90
C THR A 162 -3.67 -5.22 -14.53
N THR A 163 -4.81 -4.51 -14.48
CA THR A 163 -5.52 -4.23 -13.24
C THR A 163 -6.65 -5.23 -12.98
N LEU A 164 -7.15 -5.28 -11.74
CA LEU A 164 -8.27 -6.13 -11.37
C LEU A 164 -9.54 -5.74 -12.15
N ILE A 165 -9.74 -4.45 -12.37
CA ILE A 165 -10.89 -3.92 -13.11
C ILE A 165 -10.83 -4.30 -14.59
N LYS A 166 -9.66 -4.23 -15.22
CA LYS A 166 -9.49 -4.74 -16.61
C LYS A 166 -9.75 -6.25 -16.71
N HIS A 167 -9.40 -7.01 -15.67
CA HIS A 167 -9.54 -8.47 -15.66
C HIS A 167 -10.97 -8.95 -15.41
N LEU A 168 -11.69 -8.31 -14.48
CA LEU A 168 -13.03 -8.74 -14.03
C LEU A 168 -14.18 -7.88 -14.57
N GLY A 169 -13.90 -6.66 -15.03
CA GLY A 169 -14.89 -5.64 -15.31
C GLY A 169 -15.24 -4.78 -14.09
N LEU A 170 -15.78 -3.59 -14.36
CA LEU A 170 -16.03 -2.54 -13.36
C LEU A 170 -17.04 -3.00 -12.29
N ASP A 171 -18.13 -3.67 -12.69
CA ASP A 171 -19.18 -4.08 -11.75
C ASP A 171 -18.65 -5.07 -10.71
N LYS A 172 -17.93 -6.10 -11.13
CA LYS A 172 -17.30 -7.06 -10.23
C LYS A 172 -16.21 -6.41 -9.35
N GLY A 173 -15.47 -5.45 -9.90
CA GLY A 173 -14.54 -4.66 -9.12
C GLY A 173 -15.24 -3.88 -8.00
N LYS A 174 -16.36 -3.24 -8.29
CA LYS A 174 -17.18 -2.55 -7.29
C LYS A 174 -17.76 -3.50 -6.23
N GLU A 175 -18.22 -4.68 -6.61
CA GLU A 175 -18.67 -5.72 -5.67
C GLU A 175 -17.55 -6.13 -4.73
N MET A 176 -16.35 -6.35 -5.25
CA MET A 176 -15.17 -6.69 -4.43
C MET A 176 -14.76 -5.56 -3.50
N LEU A 177 -14.81 -4.31 -3.96
CA LEU A 177 -14.57 -3.13 -3.12
C LEU A 177 -15.53 -3.10 -1.94
N VAL A 178 -16.83 -3.25 -2.21
CA VAL A 178 -17.87 -3.29 -1.16
C VAL A 178 -17.61 -4.42 -0.17
N TYR A 179 -17.26 -5.61 -0.64
CA TYR A 179 -16.92 -6.74 0.22
C TYR A 179 -15.77 -6.40 1.17
N HIS A 180 -14.64 -5.92 0.65
CA HIS A 180 -13.48 -5.59 1.49
C HIS A 180 -13.77 -4.44 2.47
N GLN A 181 -14.52 -3.42 2.05
CA GLN A 181 -14.97 -2.34 2.92
C GLN A 181 -15.88 -2.81 4.05
N GLN A 182 -16.75 -3.79 3.78
CA GLN A 182 -17.59 -4.42 4.81
C GLN A 182 -16.73 -5.20 5.82
N GLN A 183 -15.72 -5.95 5.36
CA GLN A 183 -14.80 -6.65 6.26
C GLN A 183 -14.05 -5.66 7.18
N VAL A 184 -13.55 -4.54 6.63
CA VAL A 184 -12.93 -3.47 7.44
C VAL A 184 -13.91 -2.99 8.52
N LYS A 185 -15.16 -2.69 8.16
CA LYS A 185 -16.18 -2.24 9.13
C LYS A 185 -16.46 -3.28 10.22
N LEU A 186 -16.60 -4.56 9.84
CA LEU A 186 -16.85 -5.65 10.80
C LEU A 186 -15.70 -5.79 11.80
N ILE A 187 -14.46 -5.78 11.32
CA ILE A 187 -13.28 -5.89 12.20
C ILE A 187 -13.20 -4.68 13.14
N THR A 188 -13.45 -3.47 12.64
CA THR A 188 -13.34 -2.24 13.44
C THR A 188 -14.47 -2.01 14.44
N GLN A 189 -15.53 -2.81 14.39
CA GLN A 189 -16.58 -2.83 15.43
C GLN A 189 -16.11 -3.48 16.75
N SER A 190 -14.98 -4.20 16.74
CA SER A 190 -14.43 -4.80 17.96
C SER A 190 -13.89 -3.73 18.92
N SER A 191 -13.87 -4.05 20.21
CA SER A 191 -13.37 -3.15 21.26
C SER A 191 -11.89 -2.75 21.09
N MET A 192 -11.12 -3.50 20.29
CA MET A 192 -9.72 -3.22 19.99
C MET A 192 -9.53 -1.96 19.14
N PHE A 193 -10.57 -1.49 18.44
CA PHE A 193 -10.53 -0.35 17.51
C PHE A 193 -11.18 0.94 18.07
N GLN A 194 -11.27 1.12 19.37
CA GLN A 194 -11.90 2.27 20.02
C GLN A 194 -11.05 3.55 19.91
N SER A 195 -10.70 3.93 18.69
CA SER A 195 -9.99 5.18 18.40
C SER A 195 -10.74 6.01 17.38
N GLN A 196 -11.20 7.20 17.80
CA GLN A 196 -11.87 8.15 16.90
C GLN A 196 -10.96 8.55 15.73
N THR A 197 -9.67 8.78 15.99
CA THR A 197 -8.68 9.11 14.94
C THR A 197 -8.54 8.01 13.91
N LEU A 198 -8.45 6.75 14.36
CA LEU A 198 -8.37 5.60 13.47
C LEU A 198 -9.65 5.45 12.64
N THR A 199 -10.81 5.62 13.25
CA THR A 199 -12.10 5.58 12.54
C THR A 199 -12.17 6.65 11.45
N GLN A 200 -11.78 7.90 11.75
CA GLN A 200 -11.74 9.00 10.79
C GLN A 200 -10.76 8.72 9.65
N LEU A 201 -9.57 8.18 9.94
CA LEU A 201 -8.60 7.79 8.92
C LEU A 201 -9.15 6.71 7.98
N ILE A 202 -9.78 5.69 8.54
CA ILE A 202 -10.41 4.60 7.77
C ILE A 202 -11.49 5.17 6.85
N GLU A 203 -12.37 6.02 7.37
CA GLU A 203 -13.42 6.65 6.56
C GLU A 203 -12.84 7.51 5.44
N TYR A 204 -11.79 8.29 5.72
CA TYR A 204 -11.08 9.07 4.71
C TYR A 204 -10.51 8.18 3.61
N MET A 205 -9.83 7.09 3.97
CA MET A 205 -9.25 6.15 3.00
C MET A 205 -10.30 5.44 2.14
N MET A 206 -11.45 5.11 2.74
CA MET A 206 -12.54 4.39 2.05
C MET A 206 -13.42 5.29 1.19
N LYS A 207 -13.53 6.58 1.52
CA LYS A 207 -14.42 7.54 0.84
C LYS A 207 -13.66 8.56 0.00
N ARG A 208 -12.34 8.43 -0.12
CA ARG A 208 -11.55 9.43 -0.83
C ARG A 208 -12.08 9.62 -2.26
N LYS A 209 -12.18 10.88 -2.64
CA LYS A 209 -12.31 11.36 -4.00
C LYS A 209 -11.01 12.07 -4.31
N PHE A 210 -10.54 11.99 -5.53
CA PHE A 210 -9.40 12.79 -5.93
C PHE A 210 -9.78 14.24 -6.09
#